data_7a803b01e97ec17a5fefe30e1afa8fc1
#
_entry.id   7a803b01e97ec17a5fefe30e1afa8fc1
#
_cell.length_a   1.000
_cell.length_b   1.000
_cell.length_c   1.000
_cell.angle_alpha   90.00
_cell.angle_beta   90.00
_cell.angle_gamma   90.00
#
_symmetry.space_group_name_H-M   'P 1'
#
loop_
_entity.id
_entity.type
_entity.pdbx_description
1 polymer ?
#
loop_
_entity_poly.entity_id
_entity_poly.type
_entity_poly.pdbx_seq_one_letter_code
_entity_poly.pdbx_strand_id
1 'polypeptide(L)'
;VTTDDSRAVMQRFVTYDAVAQGLSPGPTRSTILLRSGLQVDVRVVKPASFGAALHYFTGSKAHNIAIRRLGQGRGLKINEYGVFRDKSLIAGETEESVFRAVGLPYIPPELREDRGEIEAARAGTLPRLVELSDLCGDLHAHTKATDGHHSLKEMAHAAQQRGLSYLGITEHSRHLSVAHGLDPQRLLKQMDDIDRLNAELAGITLLKGIEVDILENGDLDLPDPVLARLDLVIGAVHSQFHLTRARQTERILRAMDHPHFTLLAHPSGRLLGRREPYDVDMLRIIRKARERHCYLELNAHPERLDLLDTYCLMAKEEGVLVSINSDAHTIDDFDN
;
A
#
# COMPACT_ATOMS: atom_id res chain seq x y z
N VAL A 1 -16.77 17.27 -8.71
CA VAL A 1 -18.20 17.16 -8.38
C VAL A 1 -19.03 17.72 -9.53
N THR A 2 -20.18 17.13 -9.82
CA THR A 2 -21.17 17.68 -10.77
C THR A 2 -22.45 18.05 -10.03
N THR A 3 -23.01 19.22 -10.35
CA THR A 3 -24.27 19.68 -9.78
C THR A 3 -24.82 20.86 -10.60
N ASP A 4 -26.13 21.08 -10.55
CA ASP A 4 -26.77 22.26 -11.10
C ASP A 4 -26.70 23.47 -10.13
N ASP A 5 -26.42 23.23 -8.85
CA ASP A 5 -26.23 24.28 -7.84
C ASP A 5 -24.82 24.28 -7.25
N SER A 6 -23.87 24.84 -8.01
CA SER A 6 -22.49 24.99 -7.57
C SER A 6 -22.34 25.90 -6.34
N ARG A 7 -23.23 26.89 -6.20
CA ARG A 7 -23.16 27.85 -5.08
C ARG A 7 -23.43 27.16 -3.74
N ALA A 8 -24.47 26.32 -3.66
CA ALA A 8 -24.79 25.58 -2.46
C ALA A 8 -23.65 24.62 -2.06
N VAL A 9 -23.04 23.91 -3.03
CA VAL A 9 -21.87 23.04 -2.79
C VAL A 9 -20.70 23.86 -2.25
N MET A 10 -20.36 24.98 -2.88
CA MET A 10 -19.24 25.83 -2.44
C MET A 10 -19.48 26.40 -1.04
N GLN A 11 -20.70 26.85 -0.77
CA GLN A 11 -21.06 27.37 0.55
C GLN A 11 -20.93 26.28 1.62
N ARG A 12 -21.46 25.07 1.38
CA ARG A 12 -21.35 23.95 2.34
C ARG A 12 -19.90 23.55 2.55
N PHE A 13 -19.08 23.52 1.49
CA PHE A 13 -17.68 23.17 1.55
C PHE A 13 -16.87 24.12 2.43
N VAL A 14 -17.01 25.44 2.26
CA VAL A 14 -16.24 26.42 3.04
C VAL A 14 -16.74 26.58 4.47
N THR A 15 -17.97 26.13 4.78
CA THR A 15 -18.55 26.13 6.14
C THR A 15 -18.49 24.78 6.82
N TYR A 16 -17.75 23.81 6.29
CA TYR A 16 -17.55 22.51 6.93
C TYR A 16 -16.84 22.67 8.27
N ASP A 17 -17.30 21.95 9.30
CA ASP A 17 -16.89 22.16 10.69
C ASP A 17 -15.38 22.01 10.94
N ALA A 18 -14.70 21.17 10.15
CA ALA A 18 -13.26 20.96 10.28
C ALA A 18 -12.40 22.01 9.54
N VAL A 19 -13.01 23.00 8.87
CA VAL A 19 -12.25 24.06 8.16
C VAL A 19 -11.59 24.98 9.17
N ALA A 20 -10.26 25.15 9.02
CA ALA A 20 -9.51 26.16 9.75
C ALA A 20 -9.50 27.50 9.01
N GLN A 21 -9.37 27.45 7.68
CA GLN A 21 -9.26 28.65 6.83
C GLN A 21 -9.75 28.40 5.40
N GLY A 22 -10.51 29.33 4.84
CA GLY A 22 -10.77 29.41 3.40
C GLY A 22 -9.61 30.12 2.71
N LEU A 23 -8.98 29.47 1.73
CA LEU A 23 -7.82 30.01 1.02
C LEU A 23 -8.21 30.73 -0.29
N SER A 24 -9.16 30.18 -1.04
CA SER A 24 -9.57 30.71 -2.35
C SER A 24 -11.04 30.38 -2.62
N PRO A 25 -11.98 31.21 -2.15
CA PRO A 25 -13.39 31.01 -2.44
C PRO A 25 -13.75 31.44 -3.88
N GLY A 26 -14.55 30.63 -4.56
CA GLY A 26 -15.04 30.91 -5.90
C GLY A 26 -16.34 30.17 -6.22
N PRO A 27 -17.04 30.54 -7.32
CA PRO A 27 -18.36 29.96 -7.62
C PRO A 27 -18.33 28.50 -8.08
N THR A 28 -17.21 28.03 -8.64
CA THR A 28 -17.04 26.66 -9.14
C THR A 28 -15.73 26.02 -8.68
N ARG A 29 -14.89 26.76 -7.95
CA ARG A 29 -13.66 26.27 -7.34
C ARG A 29 -13.48 26.94 -5.99
N SER A 30 -13.20 26.13 -4.97
CA SER A 30 -12.80 26.62 -3.66
C SER A 30 -11.71 25.76 -3.08
N THR A 31 -10.81 26.41 -2.33
CA THR A 31 -9.71 25.77 -1.60
C THR A 31 -9.87 26.09 -0.13
N ILE A 32 -9.75 25.10 0.73
CA ILE A 32 -9.78 25.24 2.18
C ILE A 32 -8.55 24.58 2.81
N LEU A 33 -8.20 25.01 4.01
CA LEU A 33 -7.27 24.33 4.90
C LEU A 33 -8.08 23.75 6.08
N LEU A 34 -7.97 22.45 6.31
CA LEU A 34 -8.57 21.80 7.47
C LEU A 34 -7.72 22.01 8.73
N ARG A 35 -8.33 21.83 9.91
CA ARG A 35 -7.60 21.90 11.22
C ARG A 35 -6.50 20.85 11.35
N SER A 36 -6.57 19.75 10.59
CA SER A 36 -5.51 18.76 10.48
C SER A 36 -4.28 19.23 9.69
N GLY A 37 -4.34 20.41 9.07
CA GLY A 37 -3.31 20.90 8.14
C GLY A 37 -3.50 20.44 6.69
N LEU A 38 -4.50 19.60 6.41
CA LEU A 38 -4.78 19.13 5.04
C LEU A 38 -5.42 20.25 4.22
N GLN A 39 -4.82 20.56 3.06
CA GLN A 39 -5.45 21.40 2.05
C GLN A 39 -6.38 20.57 1.17
N VAL A 40 -7.59 21.04 0.97
CA VAL A 40 -8.59 20.42 0.11
C VAL A 40 -9.09 21.40 -0.94
N ASP A 41 -9.10 20.95 -2.19
CA ASP A 41 -9.67 21.68 -3.31
C ASP A 41 -10.94 20.99 -3.81
N VAL A 42 -12.02 21.76 -3.97
CA VAL A 42 -13.24 21.31 -4.64
C VAL A 42 -13.44 22.06 -5.93
N ARG A 43 -13.78 21.31 -6.97
CA ARG A 43 -14.21 21.87 -8.26
C ARG A 43 -15.57 21.33 -8.64
N VAL A 44 -16.46 22.22 -9.07
CA VAL A 44 -17.73 21.88 -9.71
C VAL A 44 -17.55 22.03 -11.20
N VAL A 45 -17.84 20.97 -11.94
CA VAL A 45 -17.74 20.90 -13.40
C VAL A 45 -19.08 20.43 -13.98
N LYS A 46 -19.30 20.74 -15.24
CA LYS A 46 -20.47 20.22 -15.98
C LYS A 46 -20.34 18.70 -16.15
N PRO A 47 -21.44 17.93 -16.20
CA PRO A 47 -21.41 16.48 -16.43
C PRO A 47 -20.57 16.10 -17.67
N ALA A 48 -20.70 16.82 -18.77
CA ALA A 48 -19.93 16.60 -19.99
C ALA A 48 -18.40 16.79 -19.85
N SER A 49 -17.92 17.36 -18.73
CA SER A 49 -16.51 17.60 -18.43
C SER A 49 -16.00 16.75 -17.27
N PHE A 50 -16.85 15.92 -16.66
CA PHE A 50 -16.50 15.23 -15.41
C PHE A 50 -15.33 14.25 -15.59
N GLY A 51 -15.37 13.43 -16.63
CA GLY A 51 -14.29 12.47 -16.90
C GLY A 51 -12.98 13.14 -17.28
N ALA A 52 -13.03 14.25 -18.04
CA ALA A 52 -11.83 15.02 -18.36
C ALA A 52 -11.22 15.69 -17.12
N ALA A 53 -12.05 16.21 -16.22
CA ALA A 53 -11.60 16.76 -14.95
C ALA A 53 -11.00 15.66 -14.06
N LEU A 54 -11.66 14.51 -13.95
CA LEU A 54 -11.17 13.35 -13.18
C LEU A 54 -9.80 12.91 -13.70
N HIS A 55 -9.67 12.65 -15.00
CA HIS A 55 -8.40 12.31 -15.64
C HIS A 55 -7.30 13.35 -15.35
N TYR A 56 -7.63 14.64 -15.52
CA TYR A 56 -6.67 15.72 -15.34
C TYR A 56 -6.13 15.82 -13.92
N PHE A 57 -7.02 15.74 -12.90
CA PHE A 57 -6.65 15.89 -11.49
C PHE A 57 -6.13 14.63 -10.86
N THR A 58 -6.41 13.46 -11.42
CA THR A 58 -5.79 12.19 -11.01
C THR A 58 -4.31 12.18 -11.38
N GLY A 59 -3.92 12.64 -12.56
CA GLY A 59 -2.52 12.68 -12.98
C GLY A 59 -2.04 11.30 -13.50
N SER A 60 -0.76 11.01 -13.38
CA SER A 60 0.32 11.95 -12.97
C SER A 60 0.48 13.13 -13.94
N LYS A 61 1.29 14.09 -13.55
CA LYS A 61 1.63 15.22 -14.45
C LYS A 61 2.31 14.73 -15.73
N ALA A 62 3.20 13.75 -15.62
CA ALA A 62 3.92 13.17 -16.76
C ALA A 62 2.95 12.49 -17.72
N HIS A 63 2.08 11.62 -17.21
CA HIS A 63 1.01 10.98 -17.99
C HIS A 63 0.12 11.99 -18.70
N ASN A 64 -0.36 13.00 -17.99
CA ASN A 64 -1.19 14.05 -18.59
C ASN A 64 -0.50 14.80 -19.74
N ILE A 65 0.82 15.05 -19.62
CA ILE A 65 1.62 15.67 -20.69
C ILE A 65 1.68 14.73 -21.90
N ALA A 66 1.93 13.44 -21.69
CA ALA A 66 2.00 12.45 -22.76
C ALA A 66 0.64 12.31 -23.49
N ILE A 67 -0.48 12.20 -22.76
CA ILE A 67 -1.82 12.16 -23.35
C ILE A 67 -2.15 13.44 -24.15
N ARG A 68 -1.78 14.63 -23.64
CA ARG A 68 -1.95 15.88 -24.38
C ARG A 68 -1.15 15.92 -25.69
N ARG A 69 0.10 15.43 -25.69
CA ARG A 69 0.93 15.31 -26.90
C ARG A 69 0.28 14.41 -27.94
N LEU A 70 -0.29 13.27 -27.52
CA LEU A 70 -1.05 12.40 -28.41
C LEU A 70 -2.26 13.09 -29.00
N GLY A 71 -2.99 13.85 -28.18
CA GLY A 71 -4.12 14.68 -28.64
C GLY A 71 -3.68 15.70 -29.64
N GLN A 72 -2.61 16.45 -29.39
CA GLN A 72 -2.05 17.46 -30.31
C GLN A 72 -1.68 16.86 -31.67
N GLY A 73 -1.05 15.68 -31.68
CA GLY A 73 -0.74 14.96 -32.93
C GLY A 73 -1.98 14.57 -33.75
N ARG A 74 -3.17 14.66 -33.16
CA ARG A 74 -4.49 14.40 -33.81
C ARG A 74 -5.32 15.65 -34.01
N GLY A 75 -4.75 16.84 -33.84
CA GLY A 75 -5.46 18.12 -33.92
C GLY A 75 -6.45 18.35 -32.76
N LEU A 76 -6.20 17.71 -31.57
CA LEU A 76 -7.07 17.84 -30.41
C LEU A 76 -6.40 18.66 -29.32
N LYS A 77 -7.21 19.44 -28.59
CA LYS A 77 -6.83 20.13 -27.37
C LYS A 77 -7.48 19.43 -26.18
N ILE A 78 -6.66 18.98 -25.18
CA ILE A 78 -7.12 18.28 -23.99
C ILE A 78 -6.81 19.12 -22.75
N ASN A 79 -7.81 19.32 -21.91
CA ASN A 79 -7.70 19.98 -20.61
C ASN A 79 -8.77 19.45 -19.63
N GLU A 80 -8.85 20.02 -18.43
CA GLU A 80 -9.82 19.64 -17.39
C GLU A 80 -11.29 19.85 -17.78
N TYR A 81 -11.59 20.54 -18.86
CA TYR A 81 -12.95 20.77 -19.35
C TYR A 81 -13.35 19.83 -20.48
N GLY A 82 -12.43 19.09 -21.07
CA GLY A 82 -12.72 18.12 -22.10
C GLY A 82 -11.65 17.98 -23.17
N VAL A 83 -12.02 17.21 -24.19
CA VAL A 83 -11.28 17.04 -25.43
C VAL A 83 -11.99 17.87 -26.50
N PHE A 84 -11.25 18.77 -27.14
CA PHE A 84 -11.79 19.68 -28.09
C PHE A 84 -11.14 19.48 -29.47
N ARG A 85 -11.95 19.61 -30.53
CA ARG A 85 -11.49 19.84 -31.87
C ARG A 85 -11.91 21.24 -32.23
N ASP A 86 -10.95 22.14 -32.49
CA ASP A 86 -11.14 23.56 -32.57
C ASP A 86 -11.86 24.13 -31.33
N LYS A 87 -13.12 24.56 -31.49
CA LYS A 87 -13.97 25.05 -30.39
C LYS A 87 -15.02 24.04 -29.92
N SER A 88 -15.11 22.88 -30.58
CA SER A 88 -16.16 21.89 -30.32
C SER A 88 -15.68 20.86 -29.27
N LEU A 89 -16.44 20.69 -28.21
CA LEU A 89 -16.25 19.61 -27.23
C LEU A 89 -16.64 18.29 -27.90
N ILE A 90 -15.72 17.34 -27.98
CA ILE A 90 -15.95 16.03 -28.63
C ILE A 90 -15.91 14.85 -27.65
N ALA A 91 -15.33 15.03 -26.44
CA ALA A 91 -15.29 14.02 -25.38
C ALA A 91 -14.95 14.70 -24.04
N GLY A 92 -15.25 14.04 -22.92
CA GLY A 92 -14.91 14.52 -21.58
C GLY A 92 -15.86 14.09 -20.48
N GLU A 93 -16.99 13.45 -20.81
CA GLU A 93 -17.99 12.97 -19.86
C GLU A 93 -17.49 11.83 -19.00
N THR A 94 -16.64 10.95 -19.57
CA THR A 94 -15.98 9.87 -18.84
C THR A 94 -14.49 9.84 -19.17
N GLU A 95 -13.67 9.21 -18.33
CA GLU A 95 -12.24 9.04 -18.60
C GLU A 95 -12.00 8.19 -19.85
N GLU A 96 -12.81 7.13 -20.06
CA GLU A 96 -12.74 6.28 -21.25
C GLU A 96 -12.96 7.09 -22.53
N SER A 97 -13.83 8.09 -22.47
CA SER A 97 -14.09 8.96 -23.63
C SER A 97 -12.85 9.80 -24.00
N VAL A 98 -12.09 10.24 -22.99
CA VAL A 98 -10.82 10.96 -23.17
C VAL A 98 -9.77 10.04 -23.82
N PHE A 99 -9.57 8.83 -23.29
CA PHE A 99 -8.62 7.86 -23.86
C PHE A 99 -9.01 7.45 -25.29
N ARG A 100 -10.28 7.18 -25.52
CA ARG A 100 -10.79 6.84 -26.86
C ARG A 100 -10.53 7.93 -27.88
N ALA A 101 -10.66 9.20 -27.51
CA ALA A 101 -10.38 10.34 -28.38
C ALA A 101 -8.92 10.37 -28.86
N VAL A 102 -7.98 9.89 -28.04
CA VAL A 102 -6.56 9.76 -28.41
C VAL A 102 -6.22 8.37 -28.95
N GLY A 103 -7.23 7.49 -29.16
CA GLY A 103 -7.08 6.15 -29.75
C GLY A 103 -6.38 5.15 -28.82
N LEU A 104 -6.64 5.27 -27.53
CA LEU A 104 -6.18 4.35 -26.50
C LEU A 104 -7.38 3.67 -25.82
N PRO A 105 -7.23 2.43 -25.33
CA PRO A 105 -8.12 1.89 -24.32
C PRO A 105 -7.95 2.67 -23.02
N TYR A 106 -8.87 2.47 -22.09
CA TYR A 106 -8.76 3.01 -20.73
C TYR A 106 -7.50 2.51 -20.04
N ILE A 107 -6.80 3.40 -19.38
CA ILE A 107 -5.62 3.09 -18.56
C ILE A 107 -6.01 3.33 -17.09
N PRO A 108 -5.92 2.32 -16.21
CA PRO A 108 -6.19 2.46 -14.78
C PRO A 108 -5.33 3.56 -14.13
N PRO A 109 -5.87 4.32 -13.16
CA PRO A 109 -5.16 5.40 -12.47
C PRO A 109 -3.81 4.99 -11.90
N GLU A 110 -3.71 3.79 -11.35
CA GLU A 110 -2.52 3.23 -10.72
C GLU A 110 -1.34 3.08 -11.68
N LEU A 111 -1.60 3.02 -12.98
CA LEU A 111 -0.55 2.87 -14.01
C LEU A 111 -0.13 4.18 -14.65
N ARG A 112 -0.80 5.31 -14.35
CA ARG A 112 -0.62 6.60 -15.05
C ARG A 112 0.62 7.38 -14.62
N GLU A 113 1.81 6.81 -14.79
CA GLU A 113 3.08 7.41 -14.35
C GLU A 113 4.05 7.74 -15.51
N ASP A 114 3.63 7.59 -16.77
CA ASP A 114 4.47 7.74 -17.98
C ASP A 114 5.70 6.82 -17.94
N ARG A 115 5.46 5.55 -17.58
CA ARG A 115 6.47 4.49 -17.44
C ARG A 115 6.24 3.33 -18.41
N GLY A 116 5.65 3.62 -19.58
CA GLY A 116 5.39 2.62 -20.63
C GLY A 116 3.93 2.14 -20.69
N GLU A 117 3.04 2.64 -19.84
CA GLU A 117 1.63 2.26 -19.82
C GLU A 117 0.89 2.66 -21.13
N ILE A 118 1.33 3.73 -21.80
CA ILE A 118 0.73 4.18 -23.06
C ILE A 118 1.05 3.18 -24.17
N GLU A 119 2.29 2.73 -24.26
CA GLU A 119 2.75 1.72 -25.22
C GLU A 119 2.09 0.37 -24.93
N ALA A 120 2.01 -0.03 -23.65
CA ALA A 120 1.32 -1.23 -23.23
C ALA A 120 -0.18 -1.19 -23.58
N ALA A 121 -0.84 -0.05 -23.39
CA ALA A 121 -2.23 0.15 -23.77
C ALA A 121 -2.43 -0.02 -25.28
N ARG A 122 -1.55 0.54 -26.11
CA ARG A 122 -1.58 0.39 -27.57
C ARG A 122 -1.39 -1.04 -28.02
N ALA A 123 -0.50 -1.77 -27.33
CA ALA A 123 -0.18 -3.16 -27.62
C ALA A 123 -1.23 -4.14 -27.05
N GLY A 124 -2.18 -3.69 -26.23
CA GLY A 124 -3.12 -4.55 -25.52
C GLY A 124 -2.46 -5.42 -24.43
N THR A 125 -1.35 -4.94 -23.85
CA THR A 125 -0.54 -5.66 -22.87
C THR A 125 -0.53 -5.00 -21.48
N LEU A 126 -1.54 -4.15 -21.20
CA LEU A 126 -1.71 -3.62 -19.84
C LEU A 126 -1.84 -4.79 -18.84
N PRO A 127 -1.17 -4.72 -17.68
CA PRO A 127 -1.30 -5.76 -16.68
C PRO A 127 -2.72 -5.78 -16.08
N ARG A 128 -3.18 -6.96 -15.70
CA ARG A 128 -4.31 -7.07 -14.76
C ARG A 128 -3.81 -6.63 -13.38
N LEU A 129 -4.43 -5.63 -12.80
CA LEU A 129 -4.12 -5.17 -11.46
C LEU A 129 -4.71 -6.13 -10.41
N VAL A 130 -4.07 -6.18 -9.25
CA VAL A 130 -4.62 -6.88 -8.08
C VAL A 130 -5.84 -6.12 -7.58
N GLU A 131 -6.91 -6.85 -7.33
CA GLU A 131 -8.15 -6.35 -6.76
C GLU A 131 -8.36 -6.93 -5.35
N LEU A 132 -9.18 -6.28 -4.53
CA LEU A 132 -9.48 -6.76 -3.17
C LEU A 132 -9.97 -8.21 -3.16
N SER A 133 -10.73 -8.62 -4.17
CA SER A 133 -11.21 -10.00 -4.35
C SER A 133 -10.11 -11.04 -4.64
N ASP A 134 -8.91 -10.59 -5.00
CA ASP A 134 -7.75 -11.48 -5.21
C ASP A 134 -7.01 -11.80 -3.90
N LEU A 135 -7.26 -11.02 -2.83
CA LEU A 135 -6.63 -11.23 -1.53
C LEU A 135 -7.30 -12.37 -0.79
N CYS A 136 -6.57 -13.45 -0.57
CA CYS A 136 -7.06 -14.65 0.10
C CYS A 136 -6.70 -14.71 1.59
N GLY A 137 -5.76 -13.88 2.05
CA GLY A 137 -5.30 -13.88 3.44
C GLY A 137 -4.34 -12.74 3.70
N ASP A 138 -3.94 -12.62 4.95
CA ASP A 138 -2.97 -11.64 5.45
C ASP A 138 -1.93 -12.37 6.29
N LEU A 139 -0.65 -12.06 6.11
CA LEU A 139 0.47 -12.71 6.80
C LEU A 139 1.10 -11.83 7.87
N HIS A 140 0.56 -10.62 8.15
CA HIS A 140 1.14 -9.70 9.12
C HIS A 140 0.06 -9.00 9.94
N ALA A 141 -0.20 -9.51 11.14
CA ALA A 141 -1.18 -8.95 12.06
C ALA A 141 -0.78 -9.17 13.51
N HIS A 142 -1.18 -8.22 14.37
CA HIS A 142 -0.88 -8.14 15.79
C HIS A 142 -2.15 -8.23 16.65
N THR A 143 -2.00 -8.71 17.88
CA THR A 143 -3.09 -8.81 18.85
C THR A 143 -2.73 -8.13 20.18
N LYS A 144 -3.65 -8.17 21.14
CA LYS A 144 -3.38 -7.73 22.53
C LYS A 144 -2.25 -8.49 23.23
N ALA A 145 -1.68 -9.51 22.61
CA ALA A 145 -0.53 -10.19 23.16
C ALA A 145 0.74 -9.31 23.10
N THR A 146 0.80 -8.37 22.16
CA THR A 146 1.81 -7.30 22.07
C THR A 146 1.14 -5.92 22.08
N ASP A 147 1.13 -5.21 21.01
CA ASP A 147 0.64 -3.83 20.90
C ASP A 147 -0.63 -3.67 20.05
N GLY A 148 -1.19 -4.76 19.55
CA GLY A 148 -2.51 -4.75 18.92
C GLY A 148 -3.64 -4.44 19.91
N HIS A 149 -4.76 -3.96 19.41
CA HIS A 149 -5.90 -3.49 20.22
C HIS A 149 -6.98 -4.53 20.43
N HIS A 150 -6.93 -5.66 19.72
CA HIS A 150 -7.96 -6.70 19.74
C HIS A 150 -7.39 -8.07 20.12
N SER A 151 -8.23 -8.92 20.67
CA SER A 151 -7.86 -10.31 21.02
C SER A 151 -7.65 -11.15 19.76
N LEU A 152 -6.94 -12.27 19.91
CA LEU A 152 -6.75 -13.26 18.83
C LEU A 152 -8.08 -13.66 18.19
N LYS A 153 -9.13 -13.88 18.97
CA LYS A 153 -10.45 -14.28 18.47
C LYS A 153 -11.16 -13.16 17.70
N GLU A 154 -11.05 -11.91 18.19
CA GLU A 154 -11.63 -10.73 17.48
C GLU A 154 -10.94 -10.50 16.15
N MET A 155 -9.60 -10.57 16.08
CA MET A 155 -8.84 -10.45 14.84
C MET A 155 -9.19 -11.56 13.85
N ALA A 156 -9.27 -12.81 14.30
CA ALA A 156 -9.65 -13.95 13.46
C ALA A 156 -11.05 -13.77 12.84
N HIS A 157 -12.05 -13.37 13.64
CA HIS A 157 -13.40 -13.15 13.14
C HIS A 157 -13.48 -11.96 12.18
N ALA A 158 -12.75 -10.87 12.45
CA ALA A 158 -12.71 -9.71 11.58
C ALA A 158 -12.11 -10.03 10.20
N ALA A 159 -11.02 -10.80 10.17
CA ALA A 159 -10.40 -11.29 8.94
C ALA A 159 -11.36 -12.22 8.17
N GLN A 160 -12.02 -13.14 8.86
CA GLN A 160 -13.02 -14.03 8.26
C GLN A 160 -14.21 -13.26 7.65
N GLN A 161 -14.71 -12.24 8.32
CA GLN A 161 -15.81 -11.40 7.83
C GLN A 161 -15.45 -10.66 6.54
N ARG A 162 -14.16 -10.39 6.30
CA ARG A 162 -13.63 -9.79 5.07
C ARG A 162 -13.33 -10.82 3.98
N GLY A 163 -13.64 -12.09 4.23
CA GLY A 163 -13.45 -13.16 3.25
C GLY A 163 -12.05 -13.75 3.20
N LEU A 164 -11.18 -13.40 4.16
CA LEU A 164 -9.85 -14.00 4.24
C LEU A 164 -9.96 -15.46 4.70
N SER A 165 -9.21 -16.33 4.05
CA SER A 165 -9.17 -17.77 4.34
C SER A 165 -8.00 -18.17 5.24
N TYR A 166 -7.02 -17.28 5.44
CA TYR A 166 -5.94 -17.45 6.42
C TYR A 166 -5.50 -16.11 6.98
N LEU A 167 -4.93 -16.14 8.21
CA LEU A 167 -4.37 -14.99 8.89
C LEU A 167 -3.10 -15.40 9.64
N GLY A 168 -1.97 -14.76 9.31
CA GLY A 168 -0.73 -14.88 10.07
C GLY A 168 -0.80 -14.03 11.34
N ILE A 169 -0.65 -14.65 12.50
CA ILE A 169 -0.51 -13.97 13.79
C ILE A 169 0.98 -13.79 14.05
N THR A 170 1.45 -12.56 13.93
CA THR A 170 2.88 -12.22 13.85
C THR A 170 3.26 -11.16 14.87
N GLU A 171 3.04 -11.45 16.13
CA GLU A 171 3.39 -10.58 17.24
C GLU A 171 4.88 -10.17 17.21
N HIS A 172 5.20 -9.04 17.80
CA HIS A 172 6.60 -8.62 17.95
C HIS A 172 7.40 -9.56 18.87
N SER A 173 8.68 -9.76 18.55
CA SER A 173 9.61 -10.48 19.42
C SER A 173 10.13 -9.59 20.56
N ARG A 174 10.72 -10.19 21.58
CA ARG A 174 11.06 -9.56 22.86
C ARG A 174 11.98 -8.33 22.78
N HIS A 175 12.77 -8.17 21.70
CA HIS A 175 13.67 -7.04 21.56
C HIS A 175 12.90 -5.71 21.47
N LEU A 176 11.71 -5.73 20.87
CA LEU A 176 10.82 -4.57 20.80
C LEU A 176 10.02 -4.43 22.12
N SER A 177 10.70 -3.99 23.16
CA SER A 177 10.13 -3.90 24.52
C SER A 177 8.98 -2.89 24.63
N VAL A 178 8.97 -1.83 23.81
CA VAL A 178 7.87 -0.83 23.79
C VAL A 178 6.56 -1.41 23.29
N ALA A 179 6.61 -2.45 22.46
CA ALA A 179 5.44 -3.20 22.00
C ALA A 179 5.12 -4.42 22.88
N HIS A 180 5.77 -4.59 24.02
CA HIS A 180 5.62 -5.75 24.89
C HIS A 180 5.93 -7.08 24.21
N GLY A 181 6.91 -7.11 23.31
CA GLY A 181 7.29 -8.25 22.48
C GLY A 181 7.40 -9.57 23.21
N LEU A 182 7.07 -10.65 22.53
CA LEU A 182 6.98 -11.99 23.12
C LEU A 182 8.36 -12.60 23.36
N ASP A 183 8.59 -13.06 24.58
CA ASP A 183 9.66 -14.01 24.88
C ASP A 183 9.30 -15.42 24.41
N PRO A 184 10.25 -16.38 24.39
CA PRO A 184 9.99 -17.75 23.95
C PRO A 184 8.83 -18.44 24.67
N GLN A 185 8.63 -18.19 25.96
CA GLN A 185 7.56 -18.86 26.76
C GLN A 185 6.18 -18.29 26.38
N ARG A 186 6.07 -16.98 26.25
CA ARG A 186 4.83 -16.32 25.82
C ARG A 186 4.46 -16.70 24.39
N LEU A 187 5.44 -16.80 23.49
CA LEU A 187 5.22 -17.22 22.11
C LEU A 187 4.73 -18.68 22.04
N LEU A 188 5.34 -19.59 22.77
CA LEU A 188 4.89 -20.99 22.84
C LEU A 188 3.44 -21.09 23.33
N LYS A 189 3.08 -20.32 24.37
CA LYS A 189 1.69 -20.26 24.85
C LYS A 189 0.74 -19.73 23.78
N GLN A 190 1.12 -18.69 23.04
CA GLN A 190 0.28 -18.17 21.97
C GLN A 190 0.07 -19.19 20.83
N MET A 191 1.10 -19.97 20.50
CA MET A 191 0.96 -21.06 19.52
C MET A 191 -0.09 -22.09 19.97
N ASP A 192 -0.11 -22.45 21.27
CA ASP A 192 -1.12 -23.34 21.83
C ASP A 192 -2.53 -22.69 21.81
N ASP A 193 -2.62 -21.37 22.01
CA ASP A 193 -3.87 -20.61 21.91
C ASP A 193 -4.39 -20.58 20.46
N ILE A 194 -3.49 -20.42 19.48
CA ILE A 194 -3.82 -20.49 18.04
C ILE A 194 -4.31 -21.88 17.66
N ASP A 195 -3.63 -22.95 18.09
CA ASP A 195 -4.05 -24.32 17.78
C ASP A 195 -5.45 -24.63 18.36
N ARG A 196 -5.74 -24.16 19.60
CA ARG A 196 -7.08 -24.31 20.19
C ARG A 196 -8.14 -23.53 19.41
N LEU A 197 -7.86 -22.29 19.03
CA LEU A 197 -8.81 -21.48 18.29
C LEU A 197 -9.04 -22.04 16.88
N ASN A 198 -8.02 -22.55 16.21
CA ASN A 198 -8.15 -23.20 14.90
C ASN A 198 -9.08 -24.43 14.95
N ALA A 199 -9.13 -25.14 16.08
CA ALA A 199 -10.06 -26.25 16.26
C ALA A 199 -11.53 -25.82 16.36
N GLU A 200 -11.80 -24.56 16.68
CA GLU A 200 -13.14 -23.97 16.81
C GLU A 200 -13.56 -23.19 15.53
N LEU A 201 -12.59 -22.68 14.77
CA LEU A 201 -12.84 -21.86 13.58
C LEU A 201 -13.23 -22.73 12.36
N ALA A 202 -14.08 -22.18 11.53
CA ALA A 202 -14.43 -22.74 10.22
C ALA A 202 -14.27 -21.68 9.14
N GLY A 203 -13.63 -22.01 8.01
CA GLY A 203 -13.49 -21.12 6.86
C GLY A 203 -12.33 -20.12 6.94
N ILE A 204 -11.57 -20.12 8.03
CA ILE A 204 -10.30 -19.38 8.17
C ILE A 204 -9.31 -20.21 8.95
N THR A 205 -8.02 -20.13 8.61
CA THR A 205 -6.92 -20.79 9.32
C THR A 205 -5.96 -19.73 9.88
N LEU A 206 -5.68 -19.78 11.16
CA LEU A 206 -4.64 -18.95 11.78
C LEU A 206 -3.29 -19.65 11.63
N LEU A 207 -2.30 -18.91 11.13
CA LEU A 207 -0.91 -19.35 11.03
C LEU A 207 -0.13 -18.86 12.26
N LYS A 208 0.67 -19.76 12.84
CA LYS A 208 1.58 -19.42 13.94
C LYS A 208 2.79 -18.68 13.39
N GLY A 209 2.86 -17.39 13.62
CA GLY A 209 3.92 -16.53 13.13
C GLY A 209 4.60 -15.71 14.21
N ILE A 210 5.61 -14.98 13.81
CA ILE A 210 6.32 -13.99 14.61
C ILE A 210 6.89 -12.90 13.68
N GLU A 211 6.75 -11.65 14.05
CA GLU A 211 7.59 -10.57 13.55
C GLU A 211 8.82 -10.46 14.42
N VAL A 212 9.90 -11.11 13.98
CA VAL A 212 11.15 -11.20 14.74
C VAL A 212 12.08 -10.05 14.39
N ASP A 213 12.63 -9.39 15.41
CA ASP A 213 13.65 -8.36 15.20
C ASP A 213 14.92 -8.93 14.56
N ILE A 214 15.38 -8.29 13.51
CA ILE A 214 16.71 -8.48 12.95
C ILE A 214 17.68 -7.64 13.79
N LEU A 215 18.54 -8.27 14.58
CA LEU A 215 19.51 -7.61 15.43
C LEU A 215 20.60 -6.90 14.62
N GLU A 216 21.38 -6.01 15.22
CA GLU A 216 22.43 -5.24 14.52
C GLU A 216 23.43 -6.12 13.77
N ASN A 217 23.74 -7.29 14.31
CA ASN A 217 24.65 -8.26 13.70
C ASN A 217 24.00 -9.18 12.65
N GLY A 218 22.68 -9.04 12.42
CA GLY A 218 21.90 -9.86 11.48
C GLY A 218 21.35 -11.17 12.06
N ASP A 219 21.55 -11.45 13.36
CA ASP A 219 20.89 -12.57 14.02
C ASP A 219 19.41 -12.26 14.26
N LEU A 220 18.56 -13.28 14.41
CA LEU A 220 17.16 -13.14 14.79
C LEU A 220 17.01 -13.15 16.32
N ASP A 221 16.10 -12.36 16.85
CA ASP A 221 15.91 -12.17 18.32
C ASP A 221 15.28 -13.35 19.05
N LEU A 222 15.12 -14.49 18.42
CA LEU A 222 14.56 -15.69 19.04
C LEU A 222 15.41 -16.92 18.73
N PRO A 223 15.46 -17.92 19.65
CA PRO A 223 16.27 -19.12 19.46
C PRO A 223 15.67 -20.05 18.40
N ASP A 224 16.54 -20.69 17.61
CA ASP A 224 16.18 -21.62 16.53
C ASP A 224 15.12 -22.67 16.90
N PRO A 225 15.19 -23.33 18.08
CA PRO A 225 14.18 -24.36 18.44
C PRO A 225 12.75 -23.80 18.55
N VAL A 226 12.59 -22.51 18.79
CA VAL A 226 11.28 -21.84 18.83
C VAL A 226 10.86 -21.45 17.42
N LEU A 227 11.76 -20.84 16.64
CA LEU A 227 11.51 -20.45 15.24
C LEU A 227 11.11 -21.67 14.38
N ALA A 228 11.74 -22.83 14.61
CA ALA A 228 11.44 -24.08 13.90
C ALA A 228 10.02 -24.62 14.10
N ARG A 229 9.27 -24.12 15.10
CA ARG A 229 7.89 -24.53 15.39
C ARG A 229 6.83 -23.63 14.75
N LEU A 230 7.25 -22.52 14.13
CA LEU A 230 6.37 -21.56 13.51
C LEU A 230 6.06 -21.94 12.05
N ASP A 231 4.87 -21.57 11.61
CA ASP A 231 4.47 -21.66 10.19
C ASP A 231 5.10 -20.53 9.38
N LEU A 232 5.40 -19.38 10.05
CA LEU A 232 5.80 -18.14 9.41
C LEU A 232 6.76 -17.34 10.31
N VAL A 233 7.93 -16.98 9.78
CA VAL A 233 8.91 -16.11 10.45
C VAL A 233 9.13 -14.88 9.58
N ILE A 234 8.61 -13.74 10.04
CA ILE A 234 8.77 -12.45 9.38
C ILE A 234 9.92 -11.70 10.05
N GLY A 235 10.95 -11.37 9.31
CA GLY A 235 12.07 -10.58 9.84
C GLY A 235 11.84 -9.09 9.63
N ALA A 236 12.04 -8.29 10.67
CA ALA A 236 11.84 -6.84 10.63
C ALA A 236 13.01 -6.06 11.22
N VAL A 237 13.20 -4.84 10.74
CA VAL A 237 14.19 -3.88 11.27
C VAL A 237 13.46 -2.81 12.06
N HIS A 238 13.57 -2.84 13.41
CA HIS A 238 12.96 -1.84 14.29
C HIS A 238 13.98 -0.98 15.04
N SER A 239 15.27 -1.17 14.79
CA SER A 239 16.34 -0.44 15.46
C SER A 239 17.50 -0.14 14.53
N GLN A 240 18.40 0.77 14.94
CA GLN A 240 19.62 1.06 14.19
C GLN A 240 19.38 1.51 12.74
N PHE A 241 18.40 2.41 12.54
CA PHE A 241 18.00 2.92 11.21
C PHE A 241 19.08 3.75 10.50
N HIS A 242 20.12 4.19 11.22
CA HIS A 242 21.18 5.06 10.70
C HIS A 242 22.48 4.32 10.35
N LEU A 243 22.43 2.99 10.26
CA LEU A 243 23.59 2.23 9.79
C LEU A 243 23.92 2.63 8.34
N THR A 244 25.21 2.52 7.98
CA THR A 244 25.61 2.72 6.58
C THR A 244 24.93 1.71 5.67
N ARG A 245 24.72 2.08 4.40
CA ARG A 245 24.12 1.20 3.38
C ARG A 245 24.71 -0.22 3.37
N ALA A 246 26.04 -0.30 3.44
CA ALA A 246 26.71 -1.59 3.44
C ALA A 246 26.37 -2.43 4.68
N ARG A 247 26.41 -1.82 5.88
CA ARG A 247 26.11 -2.53 7.15
C ARG A 247 24.63 -2.92 7.23
N GLN A 248 23.73 -2.01 6.86
CA GLN A 248 22.30 -2.28 6.89
C GLN A 248 21.91 -3.38 5.89
N THR A 249 22.49 -3.34 4.68
CA THR A 249 22.27 -4.40 3.70
C THR A 249 22.79 -5.74 4.22
N GLU A 250 24.03 -5.82 4.69
CA GLU A 250 24.63 -7.06 5.17
C GLU A 250 23.90 -7.67 6.35
N ARG A 251 23.40 -6.83 7.28
CA ARG A 251 22.53 -7.21 8.40
C ARG A 251 21.30 -7.98 7.92
N ILE A 252 20.59 -7.44 6.91
CA ILE A 252 19.37 -8.05 6.36
C ILE A 252 19.71 -9.32 5.60
N LEU A 253 20.74 -9.31 4.76
CA LEU A 253 21.18 -10.49 3.99
C LEU A 253 21.52 -11.65 4.92
N ARG A 254 22.21 -11.37 6.04
CA ARG A 254 22.55 -12.39 7.04
C ARG A 254 21.30 -12.96 7.72
N ALA A 255 20.31 -12.13 8.08
CA ALA A 255 19.05 -12.59 8.63
C ALA A 255 18.30 -13.50 7.64
N MET A 256 18.29 -13.15 6.36
CA MET A 256 17.65 -13.97 5.31
C MET A 256 18.37 -15.31 5.05
N ASP A 257 19.61 -15.48 5.51
CA ASP A 257 20.28 -16.77 5.48
C ASP A 257 19.75 -17.77 6.52
N HIS A 258 18.97 -17.29 7.50
CA HIS A 258 18.41 -18.16 8.52
C HIS A 258 17.40 -19.16 7.91
N PRO A 259 17.49 -20.48 8.24
CA PRO A 259 16.69 -21.53 7.57
C PRO A 259 15.18 -21.38 7.76
N HIS A 260 14.73 -20.68 8.80
CA HIS A 260 13.32 -20.46 9.10
C HIS A 260 12.81 -19.08 8.63
N PHE A 261 13.65 -18.24 8.05
CA PHE A 261 13.25 -16.91 7.56
C PHE A 261 12.31 -17.04 6.36
N THR A 262 11.11 -16.49 6.45
CA THR A 262 10.07 -16.62 5.41
C THR A 262 9.86 -15.34 4.62
N LEU A 263 9.78 -14.18 5.30
CA LEU A 263 9.37 -12.92 4.71
C LEU A 263 10.13 -11.75 5.36
N LEU A 264 10.53 -10.78 4.56
CA LEU A 264 11.07 -9.49 5.03
C LEU A 264 9.94 -8.47 5.13
N ALA A 265 9.58 -8.07 6.35
CA ALA A 265 8.54 -7.07 6.62
C ALA A 265 9.02 -5.65 6.28
N HIS A 266 8.09 -4.81 5.79
CA HIS A 266 8.32 -3.38 5.50
C HIS A 266 9.79 -3.05 5.15
N PRO A 267 10.28 -3.54 3.99
CA PRO A 267 11.72 -3.70 3.69
C PRO A 267 12.53 -2.42 3.63
N SER A 268 11.92 -1.26 3.52
CA SER A 268 12.62 0.04 3.59
C SER A 268 12.53 0.71 4.96
N GLY A 269 11.65 0.24 5.82
CA GLY A 269 11.41 0.76 7.17
C GLY A 269 10.90 2.19 7.21
N ARG A 270 10.39 2.73 6.11
CA ARG A 270 9.87 4.09 6.06
C ARG A 270 8.58 4.24 6.88
N LEU A 271 8.35 5.48 7.37
CA LEU A 271 7.07 5.95 7.86
C LEU A 271 6.76 7.28 7.19
N LEU A 272 5.71 7.34 6.40
CA LEU A 272 5.37 8.52 5.61
C LEU A 272 5.16 9.75 6.50
N GLY A 273 5.89 10.82 6.19
CA GLY A 273 5.87 12.05 6.97
C GLY A 273 6.57 12.00 8.34
N ARG A 274 7.15 10.86 8.75
CA ARG A 274 7.80 10.70 10.07
C ARG A 274 9.22 10.17 9.98
N ARG A 275 9.50 9.20 9.11
CA ARG A 275 10.82 8.59 8.99
C ARG A 275 11.11 8.22 7.54
N GLU A 276 12.22 8.73 7.03
CA GLU A 276 12.74 8.34 5.72
C GLU A 276 13.15 6.86 5.70
N PRO A 277 13.13 6.22 4.52
CA PRO A 277 13.69 4.87 4.36
C PRO A 277 15.13 4.83 4.86
N TYR A 278 15.52 3.74 5.52
CA TYR A 278 16.93 3.51 5.80
C TYR A 278 17.70 3.16 4.52
N ASP A 279 19.00 3.45 4.50
CA ASP A 279 19.82 3.26 3.31
C ASP A 279 20.23 1.78 3.15
N VAL A 280 19.74 1.15 2.09
CA VAL A 280 20.05 -0.26 1.74
C VAL A 280 20.26 -0.45 0.25
N ASP A 281 20.94 -1.52 -0.12
CA ASP A 281 20.98 -2.03 -1.50
C ASP A 281 19.79 -2.98 -1.73
N MET A 282 18.66 -2.40 -2.11
CA MET A 282 17.41 -3.16 -2.27
C MET A 282 17.54 -4.25 -3.35
N LEU A 283 18.31 -4.01 -4.41
CA LEU A 283 18.51 -5.03 -5.45
C LEU A 283 19.26 -6.26 -4.91
N ARG A 284 20.26 -6.07 -4.03
CA ARG A 284 20.92 -7.19 -3.36
C ARG A 284 19.95 -7.96 -2.45
N ILE A 285 19.08 -7.25 -1.73
CA ILE A 285 18.06 -7.86 -0.87
C ILE A 285 17.07 -8.67 -1.73
N ILE A 286 16.56 -8.12 -2.82
CA ILE A 286 15.67 -8.82 -3.75
C ILE A 286 16.33 -10.09 -4.30
N ARG A 287 17.60 -10.01 -4.74
CA ARG A 287 18.34 -11.17 -5.24
C ARG A 287 18.56 -12.23 -4.15
N LYS A 288 18.79 -11.79 -2.92
CA LYS A 288 18.90 -12.70 -1.77
C LYS A 288 17.57 -13.39 -1.49
N ALA A 289 16.45 -12.67 -1.59
CA ALA A 289 15.12 -13.26 -1.44
C ALA A 289 14.89 -14.38 -2.47
N ARG A 290 15.27 -14.16 -3.74
CA ARG A 290 15.24 -15.20 -4.77
C ARG A 290 16.13 -16.40 -4.41
N GLU A 291 17.37 -16.16 -3.99
CA GLU A 291 18.35 -17.20 -3.63
C GLU A 291 17.85 -18.08 -2.48
N ARG A 292 17.22 -17.45 -1.47
CA ARG A 292 16.77 -18.13 -0.25
C ARG A 292 15.31 -18.56 -0.30
N HIS A 293 14.59 -18.29 -1.41
CA HIS A 293 13.16 -18.54 -1.54
C HIS A 293 12.33 -17.84 -0.45
N CYS A 294 12.77 -16.65 -0.04
CA CYS A 294 12.02 -15.78 0.86
C CYS A 294 11.12 -14.85 0.07
N TYR A 295 10.14 -14.28 0.75
CA TYR A 295 9.23 -13.28 0.19
C TYR A 295 9.61 -11.88 0.66
N LEU A 296 9.12 -10.86 -0.05
CA LEU A 296 9.17 -9.46 0.40
C LEU A 296 7.75 -9.00 0.69
N GLU A 297 7.61 -8.12 1.67
CA GLU A 297 6.32 -7.54 1.98
C GLU A 297 6.05 -6.29 1.14
N LEU A 298 4.81 -6.15 0.66
CA LEU A 298 4.15 -4.89 0.39
C LEU A 298 3.23 -4.60 1.56
N ASN A 299 3.72 -3.87 2.54
CA ASN A 299 2.97 -3.45 3.71
C ASN A 299 1.98 -2.36 3.30
N ALA A 300 0.69 -2.65 3.39
CA ALA A 300 -0.38 -1.79 2.93
C ALA A 300 -0.78 -0.71 3.96
N HIS A 301 -0.23 -0.75 5.18
CA HIS A 301 -0.53 0.24 6.21
C HIS A 301 -0.31 1.67 5.67
N PRO A 302 -1.29 2.59 5.79
CA PRO A 302 -1.24 3.91 5.15
C PRO A 302 -0.03 4.77 5.53
N GLU A 303 0.52 4.56 6.73
CA GLU A 303 1.74 5.26 7.17
C GLU A 303 3.01 4.65 6.57
N ARG A 304 2.96 3.47 5.96
CA ARG A 304 4.12 2.77 5.39
C ARG A 304 4.09 2.73 3.86
N LEU A 305 3.12 2.03 3.27
CA LEU A 305 3.07 1.70 1.83
C LEU A 305 4.46 1.22 1.34
N ASP A 306 5.02 0.25 2.03
CA ASP A 306 6.38 -0.26 1.90
C ASP A 306 6.32 -1.75 1.52
N LEU A 307 6.67 -2.10 0.39
CA LEU A 307 7.69 -1.75 -0.57
C LEU A 307 7.23 -0.68 -1.60
N LEU A 308 8.17 0.12 -2.12
CA LEU A 308 7.89 1.04 -3.22
C LEU A 308 7.53 0.30 -4.52
N ASP A 309 6.71 0.92 -5.35
CA ASP A 309 6.32 0.42 -6.67
C ASP A 309 7.52 0.03 -7.56
N THR A 310 8.57 0.85 -7.54
CA THR A 310 9.82 0.59 -8.27
C THR A 310 10.53 -0.68 -7.79
N TYR A 311 10.48 -0.96 -6.49
CA TYR A 311 11.07 -2.17 -5.92
C TYR A 311 10.16 -3.39 -6.12
N CYS A 312 8.84 -3.21 -6.14
CA CYS A 312 7.90 -4.26 -6.55
C CYS A 312 8.16 -4.68 -8.01
N LEU A 313 8.41 -3.72 -8.90
CA LEU A 313 8.79 -4.01 -10.29
C LEU A 313 10.12 -4.77 -10.37
N MET A 314 11.15 -4.35 -9.63
CA MET A 314 12.43 -5.07 -9.55
C MET A 314 12.24 -6.49 -9.01
N ALA A 315 11.42 -6.68 -7.97
CA ALA A 315 11.12 -8.01 -7.42
C ALA A 315 10.46 -8.91 -8.48
N LYS A 316 9.50 -8.37 -9.23
CA LYS A 316 8.87 -9.08 -10.36
C LYS A 316 9.88 -9.47 -11.44
N GLU A 317 10.77 -8.56 -11.84
CA GLU A 317 11.82 -8.81 -12.86
C GLU A 317 12.84 -9.87 -12.40
N GLU A 318 13.17 -9.88 -11.11
CA GLU A 318 14.05 -10.89 -10.50
C GLU A 318 13.31 -12.20 -10.15
N GLY A 319 11.98 -12.28 -10.35
CA GLY A 319 11.17 -13.47 -10.08
C GLY A 319 10.90 -13.73 -8.60
N VAL A 320 10.89 -12.68 -7.78
CA VAL A 320 10.59 -12.74 -6.34
C VAL A 320 9.11 -12.42 -6.12
N LEU A 321 8.45 -13.25 -5.32
CA LEU A 321 7.07 -12.99 -4.91
C LEU A 321 7.00 -11.95 -3.80
N VAL A 322 5.94 -11.13 -3.86
CA VAL A 322 5.65 -10.10 -2.87
C VAL A 322 4.32 -10.44 -2.20
N SER A 323 4.31 -10.45 -0.86
CA SER A 323 3.10 -10.62 -0.06
C SER A 323 2.51 -9.26 0.26
N ILE A 324 1.21 -9.09 0.04
CA ILE A 324 0.48 -7.89 0.44
C ILE A 324 -0.10 -8.16 1.82
N ASN A 325 0.26 -7.34 2.81
CA ASN A 325 -0.17 -7.51 4.19
C ASN A 325 -0.57 -6.16 4.80
N SER A 326 -1.51 -6.18 5.74
CA SER A 326 -2.02 -4.97 6.39
C SER A 326 -1.15 -4.42 7.51
N ASP A 327 -0.35 -5.27 8.18
CA ASP A 327 0.32 -4.93 9.46
C ASP A 327 -0.72 -4.48 10.51
N ALA A 328 -1.84 -5.21 10.54
CA ALA A 328 -3.02 -4.83 11.29
C ALA A 328 -2.79 -4.90 12.79
N HIS A 329 -3.05 -3.78 13.49
CA HIS A 329 -3.06 -3.65 14.94
C HIS A 329 -4.49 -3.48 15.49
N THR A 330 -5.43 -3.19 14.60
CA THR A 330 -6.88 -3.14 14.89
C THR A 330 -7.66 -3.94 13.85
N ILE A 331 -8.92 -4.25 14.17
CA ILE A 331 -9.80 -4.93 13.21
C ILE A 331 -10.10 -4.07 11.97
N ASP A 332 -10.01 -2.74 12.10
CA ASP A 332 -10.28 -1.81 11.01
C ASP A 332 -9.08 -1.71 10.04
N ASP A 333 -7.88 -2.06 10.48
CA ASP A 333 -6.68 -2.02 9.65
C ASP A 333 -6.68 -3.08 8.52
N PHE A 334 -7.53 -4.09 8.61
CA PHE A 334 -7.74 -5.02 7.51
C PHE A 334 -8.43 -4.41 6.29
N ASP A 335 -8.91 -3.17 6.39
CA ASP A 335 -9.52 -2.42 5.28
C ASP A 335 -8.50 -1.55 4.52
N ASN A 336 -7.21 -1.59 4.89
CA ASN A 336 -6.11 -0.83 4.30
C ASN A 336 -5.64 -1.41 2.96
#